data_f0cc1565da81ae6652d1bd05ba9a598d
#
_entry.id   f0cc1565da81ae6652d1bd05ba9a598d
#
_cell.length_a   1.000
_cell.length_b   1.000
_cell.length_c   1.000
_cell.angle_alpha   90.00
_cell.angle_beta   90.00
_cell.angle_gamma   90.00
#
_symmetry.space_group_name_H-M   'P 1'
#
loop_
_entity.id
_entity.type
_entity.pdbx_description
1 polymer ?
#
loop_
_entity_poly.entity_id
_entity_poly.type
_entity_poly.pdbx_seq_one_letter_code
_entity_poly.pdbx_strand_id
1 'polypeptide(L)'
;YLEDKYTQTSFRPVDHYVRGQMRAFLVFVDVWPTPAVRTPSFQFGGLLEKFIAMSDKKFLSLIKKRPLKTEFYLSFDKNTGFTTEQIFNSFTVILRTIKRMDAMLTKFGGPWLMGQEYTLADIAVLPLIDRMQDLGLDGLWEEPYPSISKWLYKAQRRPATLKSYFQGSRLSEQFPKIVKGPGSLSEWTNKYFQVYRGNPQSRS
;
A
#
# COMPACT_ATOMS: atom_id res chain seq x y z
N TYR A 1 5.24 18.37 14.34
CA TYR A 1 5.28 19.76 13.87
C TYR A 1 3.91 20.23 13.36
N LEU A 2 3.28 19.59 12.33
CA LEU A 2 2.00 20.05 11.79
C LEU A 2 0.88 20.01 12.85
N GLU A 3 0.79 18.94 13.62
CA GLU A 3 -0.17 18.79 14.71
C GLU A 3 0.03 19.79 15.86
N ASP A 4 1.25 20.26 16.04
CA ASP A 4 1.59 21.22 17.09
C ASP A 4 1.39 22.66 16.60
N LYS A 5 1.54 22.89 15.29
CA LYS A 5 1.35 24.20 14.65
C LYS A 5 -0.13 24.50 14.36
N TYR A 6 -0.89 23.48 13.92
CA TYR A 6 -2.29 23.61 13.51
C TYR A 6 -3.20 22.89 14.51
N THR A 7 -3.44 23.51 15.66
CA THR A 7 -4.17 22.93 16.80
C THR A 7 -5.68 22.91 16.65
N GLN A 8 -6.22 23.58 15.64
CA GLN A 8 -7.68 23.70 15.42
C GLN A 8 -8.35 22.35 15.10
N THR A 9 -7.63 21.44 14.45
CA THR A 9 -8.12 20.10 14.13
C THR A 9 -7.00 19.11 14.41
N SER A 10 -7.13 18.33 15.49
CA SER A 10 -6.17 17.27 15.79
C SER A 10 -6.54 15.97 15.08
N PHE A 11 -5.55 15.34 14.45
CA PHE A 11 -5.66 13.97 13.93
C PHE A 11 -5.11 12.93 14.91
N ARG A 12 -4.89 13.31 16.17
CA ARG A 12 -4.46 12.43 17.25
C ARG A 12 -5.65 12.13 18.17
N PRO A 13 -5.93 10.86 18.50
CA PRO A 13 -6.95 10.52 19.49
C PRO A 13 -6.70 11.22 20.83
N VAL A 14 -7.77 11.64 21.49
CA VAL A 14 -7.70 12.25 22.83
C VAL A 14 -7.29 11.19 23.86
N ASP A 15 -7.87 10.00 23.77
CA ASP A 15 -7.56 8.90 24.66
C ASP A 15 -6.09 8.44 24.50
N HIS A 16 -5.38 8.34 25.62
CA HIS A 16 -3.95 8.03 25.63
C HIS A 16 -3.63 6.60 25.15
N TYR A 17 -4.50 5.63 25.46
CA TYR A 17 -4.34 4.26 24.99
C TYR A 17 -4.52 4.17 23.48
N VAL A 18 -5.60 4.74 22.96
CA VAL A 18 -5.87 4.79 21.49
C VAL A 18 -4.75 5.52 20.77
N ARG A 19 -4.25 6.62 21.33
CA ARG A 19 -3.07 7.35 20.79
C ARG A 19 -1.82 6.49 20.78
N GLY A 20 -1.59 5.68 21.80
CA GLY A 20 -0.50 4.70 21.83
C GLY A 20 -0.61 3.66 20.72
N GLN A 21 -1.81 3.09 20.52
CA GLN A 21 -2.10 2.16 19.44
C GLN A 21 -1.90 2.78 18.06
N MET A 22 -2.33 4.04 17.87
CA MET A 22 -2.08 4.78 16.64
C MET A 22 -0.59 4.92 16.34
N ARG A 23 0.23 5.32 17.33
CA ARG A 23 1.69 5.45 17.17
C ARG A 23 2.34 4.13 16.78
N ALA A 24 1.95 3.02 17.44
CA ALA A 24 2.44 1.68 17.11
C ALA A 24 2.04 1.26 15.68
N PHE A 25 0.86 1.67 15.23
CA PHE A 25 0.43 1.44 13.85
C PHE A 25 1.21 2.29 12.84
N LEU A 26 1.51 3.55 13.12
CA LEU A 26 2.32 4.41 12.26
C LEU A 26 3.71 3.82 12.02
N VAL A 27 4.39 3.36 13.08
CA VAL A 27 5.69 2.68 12.97
C VAL A 27 5.55 1.41 12.13
N PHE A 28 4.50 0.62 12.35
CA PHE A 28 4.25 -0.58 11.54
C PHE A 28 4.07 -0.25 10.06
N VAL A 29 3.31 0.80 9.72
CA VAL A 29 3.07 1.23 8.33
C VAL A 29 4.37 1.64 7.66
N ASP A 30 5.24 2.36 8.34
CA ASP A 30 6.52 2.80 7.80
C ASP A 30 7.45 1.62 7.52
N VAL A 31 7.56 0.68 8.45
CA VAL A 31 8.51 -0.44 8.38
C VAL A 31 8.06 -1.54 7.42
N TRP A 32 6.75 -1.88 7.37
CA TRP A 32 6.28 -3.08 6.68
C TRP A 32 5.58 -2.81 5.35
N PRO A 33 4.37 -2.22 5.29
CA PRO A 33 3.69 -2.06 4.00
C PRO A 33 4.34 -1.02 3.10
N THR A 34 4.95 0.02 3.63
CA THR A 34 5.59 1.07 2.82
C THR A 34 6.68 0.53 1.89
N PRO A 35 7.64 -0.31 2.32
CA PRO A 35 8.54 -0.96 1.37
C PRO A 35 7.83 -2.03 0.50
N ALA A 36 6.87 -2.78 1.06
CA ALA A 36 6.22 -3.88 0.34
C ALA A 36 5.45 -3.41 -0.89
N VAL A 37 4.71 -2.31 -0.83
CA VAL A 37 3.93 -1.79 -1.96
C VAL A 37 4.78 -1.35 -3.15
N ARG A 38 6.09 -1.21 -2.98
CA ARG A 38 7.01 -0.87 -4.08
C ARG A 38 7.11 -1.99 -5.10
N THR A 39 7.19 -3.24 -4.65
CA THR A 39 7.29 -4.42 -5.54
C THR A 39 6.16 -4.46 -6.55
N PRO A 40 4.87 -4.53 -6.17
CA PRO A 40 3.78 -4.51 -7.14
C PRO A 40 3.69 -3.19 -7.91
N SER A 41 4.03 -2.04 -7.31
CA SER A 41 4.03 -0.76 -8.02
C SER A 41 5.04 -0.73 -9.16
N PHE A 42 6.20 -1.34 -8.99
CA PHE A 42 7.20 -1.47 -10.06
C PHE A 42 6.79 -2.55 -11.06
N GLN A 43 6.38 -3.73 -10.60
CA GLN A 43 6.07 -4.86 -11.46
C GLN A 43 4.87 -4.60 -12.36
N PHE A 44 3.77 -4.07 -11.82
CA PHE A 44 2.51 -3.92 -12.54
C PHE A 44 2.16 -2.47 -12.90
N GLY A 45 2.89 -1.51 -12.34
CA GLY A 45 2.58 -0.08 -12.46
C GLY A 45 3.27 0.65 -13.62
N GLY A 46 3.92 -0.07 -14.55
CA GLY A 46 4.61 0.54 -15.70
C GLY A 46 5.95 1.20 -15.35
N LEU A 47 6.39 1.13 -14.09
CA LEU A 47 7.64 1.78 -13.67
C LEU A 47 8.89 1.05 -14.18
N LEU A 48 8.80 -0.26 -14.41
CA LEU A 48 9.91 -1.06 -14.96
C LEU A 48 10.28 -0.66 -16.39
N GLU A 49 9.33 -0.21 -17.20
CA GLU A 49 9.59 0.19 -18.60
C GLU A 49 10.71 1.24 -18.71
N LYS A 50 10.77 2.15 -17.70
CA LYS A 50 11.82 3.16 -17.65
C LYS A 50 13.23 2.58 -17.47
N PHE A 51 13.32 1.40 -16.86
CA PHE A 51 14.60 0.72 -16.61
C PHE A 51 14.97 -0.24 -17.74
N ILE A 52 13.98 -0.90 -18.35
CA ILE A 52 14.18 -1.78 -19.53
C ILE A 52 14.84 -0.99 -20.67
N ALA A 53 14.39 0.23 -20.94
CA ALA A 53 14.96 1.09 -21.97
C ALA A 53 16.34 1.70 -21.60
N MET A 54 16.85 1.43 -20.39
CA MET A 54 18.07 2.05 -19.88
C MET A 54 19.26 1.10 -20.05
N SER A 55 20.43 1.60 -20.53
CA SER A 55 21.65 0.81 -20.51
C SER A 55 22.09 0.45 -19.09
N ASP A 56 22.81 -0.67 -18.91
CA ASP A 56 23.28 -1.11 -17.58
C ASP A 56 24.15 -0.07 -16.90
N LYS A 57 25.04 0.59 -17.66
CA LYS A 57 25.87 1.69 -17.15
C LYS A 57 25.03 2.83 -16.58
N LYS A 58 23.95 3.21 -17.27
CA LYS A 58 23.03 4.26 -16.83
C LYS A 58 22.23 3.83 -15.60
N PHE A 59 21.74 2.59 -15.59
CA PHE A 59 21.03 2.00 -14.46
C PHE A 59 21.89 1.95 -13.19
N LEU A 60 23.11 1.44 -13.28
CA LEU A 60 24.07 1.42 -12.17
C LEU A 60 24.43 2.83 -11.67
N SER A 61 24.58 3.80 -12.58
CA SER A 61 24.81 5.20 -12.22
C SER A 61 23.61 5.79 -11.44
N LEU A 62 22.39 5.42 -11.83
CA LEU A 62 21.17 5.84 -11.13
C LEU A 62 21.12 5.26 -9.71
N ILE A 63 21.47 3.98 -9.55
CA ILE A 63 21.52 3.32 -8.22
C ILE A 63 22.51 4.02 -7.30
N LYS A 64 23.72 4.30 -7.79
CA LYS A 64 24.75 5.02 -7.02
C LYS A 64 24.29 6.39 -6.49
N LYS A 65 23.41 7.07 -7.23
CA LYS A 65 22.81 8.37 -6.80
C LYS A 65 21.69 8.23 -5.77
N ARG A 66 21.31 6.99 -5.40
CA ARG A 66 20.19 6.69 -4.49
C ARG A 66 20.60 5.69 -3.41
N PRO A 67 21.58 6.03 -2.55
CA PRO A 67 22.17 5.07 -1.62
C PRO A 67 21.15 4.40 -0.70
N LEU A 68 20.14 5.13 -0.22
CA LEU A 68 19.06 4.58 0.63
C LEU A 68 18.11 3.62 -0.08
N LYS A 69 18.21 3.47 -1.39
CA LYS A 69 17.35 2.60 -2.21
C LYS A 69 18.15 1.56 -3.00
N THR A 70 19.44 1.47 -2.77
CA THR A 70 20.35 0.57 -3.50
C THR A 70 19.88 -0.86 -3.43
N GLU A 71 19.61 -1.39 -2.24
CA GLU A 71 19.13 -2.77 -2.05
C GLU A 71 17.86 -3.06 -2.83
N PHE A 72 16.89 -2.13 -2.82
CA PHE A 72 15.65 -2.28 -3.58
C PHE A 72 15.93 -2.37 -5.08
N TYR A 73 16.79 -1.50 -5.64
CA TYR A 73 17.10 -1.54 -7.07
C TYR A 73 17.92 -2.76 -7.50
N LEU A 74 18.69 -3.33 -6.59
CA LEU A 74 19.46 -4.56 -6.83
C LEU A 74 18.63 -5.84 -6.58
N SER A 75 17.45 -5.72 -5.97
CA SER A 75 16.62 -6.88 -5.64
C SER A 75 15.82 -7.45 -6.82
N PHE A 76 15.76 -6.76 -7.95
CA PHE A 76 15.05 -7.21 -9.14
C PHE A 76 15.91 -7.15 -10.39
N ASP A 77 15.60 -7.96 -11.39
CA ASP A 77 16.19 -7.86 -12.71
C ASP A 77 15.55 -6.69 -13.48
N LYS A 78 16.37 -5.80 -14.06
CA LYS A 78 15.83 -4.59 -14.70
C LYS A 78 15.00 -4.88 -15.95
N ASN A 79 15.16 -6.07 -16.59
CA ASN A 79 14.47 -6.46 -17.82
C ASN A 79 13.20 -7.27 -17.53
N THR A 80 13.22 -8.15 -16.51
CA THR A 80 12.13 -9.07 -16.18
C THR A 80 11.36 -8.70 -14.91
N GLY A 81 11.93 -7.83 -14.07
CA GLY A 81 11.33 -7.40 -12.82
C GLY A 81 11.57 -8.37 -11.66
N PHE A 82 10.53 -8.56 -10.85
CA PHE A 82 10.57 -9.38 -9.65
C PHE A 82 10.15 -10.82 -9.91
N THR A 83 10.71 -11.75 -9.16
CA THR A 83 10.25 -13.15 -9.16
C THR A 83 8.83 -13.26 -8.57
N THR A 84 8.13 -14.35 -8.92
CA THR A 84 6.80 -14.65 -8.33
C THR A 84 6.87 -14.73 -6.80
N GLU A 85 7.95 -15.29 -6.25
CA GLU A 85 8.16 -15.36 -4.81
C GLU A 85 8.28 -13.98 -4.17
N GLN A 86 9.05 -13.07 -4.75
CA GLN A 86 9.17 -11.69 -4.26
C GLN A 86 7.83 -10.95 -4.30
N ILE A 87 7.05 -11.15 -5.37
CA ILE A 87 5.71 -10.58 -5.50
C ILE A 87 4.78 -11.13 -4.41
N PHE A 88 4.78 -12.45 -4.19
CA PHE A 88 3.94 -13.09 -3.17
C PHE A 88 4.36 -12.72 -1.74
N ASN A 89 5.64 -12.56 -1.47
CA ASN A 89 6.14 -12.03 -0.20
C ASN A 89 5.61 -10.61 0.05
N SER A 90 5.59 -9.77 -0.99
CA SER A 90 4.97 -8.45 -0.90
C SER A 90 3.46 -8.54 -0.62
N PHE A 91 2.72 -9.41 -1.31
CA PHE A 91 1.29 -9.62 -1.06
C PHE A 91 1.01 -10.11 0.37
N THR A 92 1.88 -10.96 0.91
CA THR A 92 1.78 -11.43 2.30
C THR A 92 1.87 -10.27 3.30
N VAL A 93 2.81 -9.34 3.09
CA VAL A 93 2.94 -8.16 3.95
C VAL A 93 1.72 -7.22 3.80
N ILE A 94 1.24 -7.02 2.58
CA ILE A 94 0.04 -6.22 2.30
C ILE A 94 -1.18 -6.85 2.98
N LEU A 95 -1.38 -8.17 2.85
CA LEU A 95 -2.49 -8.88 3.49
C LEU A 95 -2.40 -8.83 5.02
N ARG A 96 -1.19 -8.93 5.61
CA ARG A 96 -0.99 -8.71 7.04
C ARG A 96 -1.44 -7.31 7.47
N THR A 97 -1.16 -6.31 6.66
CA THR A 97 -1.59 -4.92 6.91
C THR A 97 -3.11 -4.81 6.87
N ILE A 98 -3.75 -5.42 5.87
CA ILE A 98 -5.21 -5.47 5.71
C ILE A 98 -5.86 -6.17 6.91
N LYS A 99 -5.37 -7.34 7.32
CA LYS A 99 -5.85 -8.06 8.53
C LYS A 99 -5.75 -7.19 9.78
N ARG A 100 -4.63 -6.47 9.94
CA ARG A 100 -4.46 -5.57 11.08
C ARG A 100 -5.42 -4.39 11.04
N MET A 101 -5.65 -3.79 9.87
CA MET A 101 -6.62 -2.72 9.69
C MET A 101 -8.04 -3.19 10.00
N ASP A 102 -8.44 -4.36 9.51
CA ASP A 102 -9.75 -4.96 9.77
C ASP A 102 -9.97 -5.20 11.27
N ALA A 103 -8.97 -5.77 11.95
CA ALA A 103 -9.00 -5.96 13.40
C ALA A 103 -9.12 -4.62 14.17
N MET A 104 -8.47 -3.56 13.69
CA MET A 104 -8.57 -2.23 14.28
C MET A 104 -9.96 -1.61 14.06
N LEU A 105 -10.51 -1.70 12.85
CA LEU A 105 -11.87 -1.23 12.55
C LEU A 105 -12.90 -1.94 13.45
N THR A 106 -12.74 -3.23 13.66
CA THR A 106 -13.59 -4.01 14.57
C THR A 106 -13.39 -3.58 16.02
N LYS A 107 -12.15 -3.51 16.49
CA LYS A 107 -11.81 -3.21 17.89
C LYS A 107 -12.28 -1.83 18.33
N PHE A 108 -12.12 -0.81 17.47
CA PHE A 108 -12.44 0.57 17.80
C PHE A 108 -13.82 1.02 17.30
N GLY A 109 -14.59 0.11 16.67
CA GLY A 109 -15.96 0.35 16.25
C GLY A 109 -16.11 1.29 15.06
N GLY A 110 -15.06 1.37 14.20
CA GLY A 110 -15.07 2.10 12.92
C GLY A 110 -15.94 3.36 12.87
N PRO A 111 -16.03 4.10 11.80
CA PRO A 111 -15.62 3.80 10.41
C PRO A 111 -14.14 4.05 10.11
N TRP A 112 -13.36 4.60 11.04
CA TRP A 112 -11.94 4.88 10.90
C TRP A 112 -11.10 3.93 11.75
N LEU A 113 -9.82 3.82 11.49
CA LEU A 113 -8.94 2.85 12.14
C LEU A 113 -8.83 3.03 13.65
N MET A 114 -9.03 4.25 14.16
CA MET A 114 -9.00 4.57 15.59
C MET A 114 -10.39 4.92 16.17
N GLY A 115 -11.48 4.52 15.51
CA GLY A 115 -12.85 4.75 15.96
C GLY A 115 -13.63 5.70 15.07
N GLN A 116 -14.33 6.68 15.70
CA GLN A 116 -15.25 7.55 14.98
C GLN A 116 -14.57 8.71 14.23
N GLU A 117 -13.33 9.01 14.57
CA GLU A 117 -12.60 10.14 13.99
C GLU A 117 -11.49 9.69 13.04
N TYR A 118 -11.32 10.44 11.95
CA TYR A 118 -10.22 10.25 11.00
C TYR A 118 -8.90 10.70 11.62
N THR A 119 -7.91 9.84 11.65
CA THR A 119 -6.65 10.07 12.36
C THR A 119 -5.42 9.92 11.47
N LEU A 120 -4.24 10.18 12.04
CA LEU A 120 -2.95 9.95 11.37
C LEU A 120 -2.77 8.49 10.94
N ALA A 121 -3.42 7.52 11.61
CA ALA A 121 -3.40 6.12 11.19
C ALA A 121 -4.00 5.94 9.79
N ASP A 122 -5.17 6.56 9.55
CA ASP A 122 -5.85 6.53 8.27
C ASP A 122 -5.04 7.27 7.21
N ILE A 123 -4.50 8.45 7.54
CA ILE A 123 -3.67 9.26 6.64
C ILE A 123 -2.45 8.49 6.15
N ALA A 124 -1.76 7.79 7.06
CA ALA A 124 -0.52 7.11 6.74
C ALA A 124 -0.72 5.89 5.82
N VAL A 125 -1.80 5.13 6.02
CA VAL A 125 -2.01 3.88 5.26
C VAL A 125 -2.82 4.09 3.98
N LEU A 126 -3.63 5.13 3.89
CA LEU A 126 -4.49 5.42 2.74
C LEU A 126 -3.75 5.38 1.41
N PRO A 127 -2.60 6.08 1.22
CA PRO A 127 -1.90 6.07 -0.06
C PRO A 127 -1.42 4.67 -0.49
N LEU A 128 -1.17 3.79 0.46
CA LEU A 128 -0.69 2.44 0.20
C LEU A 128 -1.81 1.53 -0.31
N ILE A 129 -2.96 1.54 0.36
CA ILE A 129 -4.13 0.74 -0.04
C ILE A 129 -4.75 1.30 -1.33
N ASP A 130 -4.86 2.61 -1.46
CA ASP A 130 -5.30 3.28 -2.68
C ASP A 130 -4.41 2.91 -3.88
N ARG A 131 -3.09 2.86 -3.69
CA ARG A 131 -2.14 2.42 -4.71
C ARG A 131 -2.36 0.96 -5.12
N MET A 132 -2.66 0.08 -4.18
CA MET A 132 -2.94 -1.33 -4.49
C MET A 132 -4.23 -1.48 -5.28
N GLN A 133 -5.27 -0.71 -4.94
CA GLN A 133 -6.51 -0.66 -5.72
C GLN A 133 -6.27 -0.11 -7.14
N ASP A 134 -5.52 0.99 -7.28
CA ASP A 134 -5.16 1.60 -8.56
C ASP A 134 -4.46 0.60 -9.49
N LEU A 135 -3.64 -0.30 -8.92
CA LEU A 135 -2.98 -1.40 -9.66
C LEU A 135 -3.92 -2.56 -10.01
N GLY A 136 -5.10 -2.66 -9.38
CA GLY A 136 -6.03 -3.78 -9.58
C GLY A 136 -5.82 -4.97 -8.64
N LEU A 137 -5.19 -4.75 -7.47
CA LEU A 137 -4.91 -5.76 -6.44
C LEU A 137 -5.95 -5.77 -5.30
N ASP A 138 -7.08 -5.13 -5.49
CA ASP A 138 -8.21 -5.08 -4.56
C ASP A 138 -8.77 -6.46 -4.22
N GLY A 139 -8.62 -7.46 -5.08
CA GLY A 139 -8.93 -8.86 -4.78
C GLY A 139 -8.22 -9.43 -3.54
N LEU A 140 -7.16 -8.77 -3.02
CA LEU A 140 -6.53 -9.16 -1.76
C LEU A 140 -7.43 -8.94 -0.54
N TRP A 141 -8.42 -8.05 -0.62
CA TRP A 141 -9.29 -7.71 0.54
C TRP A 141 -10.77 -7.64 0.22
N GLU A 142 -11.19 -7.48 -1.04
CA GLU A 142 -12.56 -7.17 -1.41
C GLU A 142 -13.56 -8.19 -0.86
N GLU A 143 -13.30 -9.48 -1.05
CA GLU A 143 -14.12 -10.56 -0.51
C GLU A 143 -13.79 -10.89 0.96
N PRO A 144 -12.50 -11.14 1.34
CA PRO A 144 -12.20 -11.60 2.70
C PRO A 144 -12.28 -10.51 3.77
N TYR A 145 -12.20 -9.22 3.41
CA TYR A 145 -12.20 -8.09 4.34
C TYR A 145 -13.01 -6.90 3.81
N PRO A 146 -14.33 -7.02 3.67
CA PRO A 146 -15.19 -5.97 3.07
C PRO A 146 -15.21 -4.66 3.87
N SER A 147 -14.81 -4.68 5.14
CA SER A 147 -14.60 -3.49 5.97
C SER A 147 -13.56 -2.55 5.36
N ILE A 148 -12.51 -3.08 4.74
CA ILE A 148 -11.45 -2.32 4.09
C ILE A 148 -11.97 -1.61 2.84
N SER A 149 -12.80 -2.27 2.03
CA SER A 149 -13.46 -1.63 0.89
C SER A 149 -14.34 -0.46 1.31
N LYS A 150 -15.10 -0.62 2.41
CA LYS A 150 -15.94 0.46 2.98
C LYS A 150 -15.10 1.61 3.51
N TRP A 151 -14.04 1.31 4.25
CA TRP A 151 -13.10 2.31 4.76
C TRP A 151 -12.43 3.08 3.61
N LEU A 152 -11.89 2.36 2.60
CA LEU A 152 -11.21 2.96 1.46
C LEU A 152 -12.15 3.87 0.67
N TYR A 153 -13.37 3.39 0.36
CA TYR A 153 -14.39 4.19 -0.31
C TYR A 153 -14.69 5.50 0.42
N LYS A 154 -14.81 5.45 1.75
CA LYS A 154 -15.04 6.64 2.58
C LYS A 154 -13.83 7.56 2.60
N ALA A 155 -12.62 7.02 2.73
CA ALA A 155 -11.39 7.79 2.77
C ALA A 155 -11.09 8.51 1.45
N GLN A 156 -11.33 7.84 0.32
CA GLN A 156 -11.15 8.44 -1.02
C GLN A 156 -12.08 9.62 -1.29
N ARG A 157 -13.26 9.67 -0.66
CA ARG A 157 -14.25 10.75 -0.84
C ARG A 157 -14.07 11.93 0.09
N ARG A 158 -13.09 11.91 0.97
CA ARG A 158 -12.77 13.09 1.80
C ARG A 158 -12.30 14.24 0.89
N PRO A 159 -12.77 15.49 1.14
CA PRO A 159 -12.39 16.65 0.31
C PRO A 159 -10.86 16.83 0.20
N ALA A 160 -10.12 16.58 1.31
CA ALA A 160 -8.67 16.68 1.31
C ALA A 160 -8.03 15.58 0.43
N THR A 161 -8.57 14.37 0.45
CA THR A 161 -8.09 13.26 -0.41
C THR A 161 -8.31 13.60 -1.88
N LEU A 162 -9.50 14.06 -2.25
CA LEU A 162 -9.82 14.46 -3.63
C LEU A 162 -8.88 15.57 -4.15
N LYS A 163 -8.52 16.52 -3.28
CA LYS A 163 -7.56 17.58 -3.62
C LYS A 163 -6.13 17.07 -3.75
N SER A 164 -5.76 16.01 -3.01
CA SER A 164 -4.41 15.43 -3.03
C SER A 164 -4.13 14.62 -4.29
N TYR A 165 -5.15 13.98 -4.84
CA TYR A 165 -5.06 13.18 -6.06
C TYR A 165 -5.43 14.05 -7.27
N PHE A 166 -4.48 14.86 -7.73
CA PHE A 166 -4.62 15.64 -8.96
C PHE A 166 -4.42 14.75 -10.20
N GLN A 167 -4.86 15.22 -11.35
CA GLN A 167 -4.72 14.51 -12.63
C GLN A 167 -3.26 14.11 -12.89
N GLY A 168 -3.02 12.87 -13.25
CA GLY A 168 -1.69 12.31 -13.47
C GLY A 168 -0.97 11.84 -12.22
N SER A 169 -1.61 11.86 -11.05
CA SER A 169 -1.01 11.36 -9.79
C SER A 169 -1.09 9.83 -9.65
N ARG A 170 -2.04 9.18 -10.31
CA ARG A 170 -2.25 7.73 -10.27
C ARG A 170 -1.46 7.01 -11.37
N LEU A 171 -1.05 5.77 -11.12
CA LEU A 171 -0.34 4.98 -12.13
C LEU A 171 -1.26 4.59 -13.29
N SER A 172 -2.54 4.34 -13.05
CA SER A 172 -3.54 4.10 -14.10
C SER A 172 -3.67 5.28 -15.06
N GLU A 173 -3.51 6.51 -14.58
CA GLU A 173 -3.51 7.70 -15.41
C GLU A 173 -2.19 7.91 -16.16
N GLN A 174 -1.05 7.57 -15.51
CA GLN A 174 0.28 7.70 -16.13
C GLN A 174 0.56 6.60 -17.17
N PHE A 175 0.08 5.39 -16.91
CA PHE A 175 0.33 4.19 -17.71
C PHE A 175 -0.97 3.44 -18.05
N PRO A 176 -1.95 4.09 -18.73
CA PRO A 176 -3.29 3.50 -18.96
C PRO A 176 -3.28 2.26 -19.85
N LYS A 177 -2.21 2.06 -20.62
CA LYS A 177 -2.02 0.84 -21.42
C LYS A 177 -1.64 -0.38 -20.57
N ILE A 178 -1.03 -0.17 -19.41
CA ILE A 178 -0.52 -1.21 -18.52
C ILE A 178 -1.45 -1.39 -17.32
N VAL A 179 -1.74 -0.30 -16.61
CA VAL A 179 -2.56 -0.30 -15.39
C VAL A 179 -4.02 -0.11 -15.76
N LYS A 180 -4.83 -1.16 -15.57
CA LYS A 180 -6.25 -1.18 -15.95
C LYS A 180 -7.20 -0.84 -14.79
N GLY A 181 -6.67 -0.59 -13.60
CA GLY A 181 -7.44 -0.24 -12.41
C GLY A 181 -8.04 -1.44 -11.67
N PRO A 182 -9.03 -1.20 -10.81
CA PRO A 182 -9.57 -2.20 -9.88
C PRO A 182 -9.95 -3.53 -10.55
N GLY A 183 -9.62 -4.64 -9.89
CA GLY A 183 -9.90 -6.02 -10.34
C GLY A 183 -9.03 -6.55 -11.48
N SER A 184 -8.21 -5.70 -12.11
CA SER A 184 -7.45 -6.10 -13.32
C SER A 184 -6.35 -7.12 -13.08
N LEU A 185 -5.90 -7.30 -11.85
CA LEU A 185 -4.90 -8.30 -11.44
C LEU A 185 -5.50 -9.45 -10.62
N SER A 186 -6.79 -9.76 -10.82
CA SER A 186 -7.49 -10.86 -10.13
C SER A 186 -6.81 -12.23 -10.33
N GLU A 187 -6.21 -12.48 -11.48
CA GLU A 187 -5.44 -13.70 -11.72
C GLU A 187 -4.25 -13.85 -10.75
N TRP A 188 -3.53 -12.76 -10.49
CA TRP A 188 -2.41 -12.74 -9.54
C TRP A 188 -2.87 -12.94 -8.10
N THR A 189 -3.97 -12.29 -7.70
CA THR A 189 -4.52 -12.45 -6.34
C THR A 189 -5.07 -13.85 -6.12
N ASN A 190 -5.75 -14.42 -7.11
CA ASN A 190 -6.25 -15.79 -7.06
C ASN A 190 -5.11 -16.82 -6.97
N LYS A 191 -4.08 -16.66 -7.79
CA LYS A 191 -2.88 -17.51 -7.74
C LYS A 191 -2.17 -17.41 -6.38
N TYR A 192 -2.06 -16.20 -5.84
CA TYR A 192 -1.51 -16.00 -4.49
C TYR A 192 -2.32 -16.76 -3.44
N PHE A 193 -3.64 -16.64 -3.43
CA PHE A 193 -4.48 -17.33 -2.45
C PHE A 193 -4.47 -18.86 -2.60
N GLN A 194 -4.33 -19.39 -3.80
CA GLN A 194 -4.14 -20.82 -4.00
C GLN A 194 -2.87 -21.33 -3.30
N VAL A 195 -1.75 -20.63 -3.48
CA VAL A 195 -0.48 -20.94 -2.83
C VAL A 195 -0.55 -20.71 -1.31
N TYR A 196 -1.15 -19.58 -0.87
CA TYR A 196 -1.26 -19.20 0.52
C TYR A 196 -2.15 -20.15 1.34
N ARG A 197 -3.29 -20.59 0.78
CA ARG A 197 -4.17 -21.57 1.44
C ARG A 197 -3.53 -22.96 1.53
N GLY A 198 -2.63 -23.31 0.64
CA GLY A 198 -1.86 -24.56 0.65
C GLY A 198 -0.70 -24.57 1.66
N ASN A 199 -0.34 -23.44 2.25
CA ASN A 199 0.79 -23.34 3.18
C ASN A 199 0.31 -23.40 4.64
N PRO A 200 0.67 -24.45 5.42
CA PRO A 200 0.27 -24.60 6.83
C PRO A 200 0.70 -23.43 7.75
N GLN A 201 1.81 -22.76 7.42
CA GLN A 201 2.35 -21.64 8.21
C GLN A 201 1.56 -20.33 8.05
N SER A 202 0.59 -20.27 7.16
CA SER A 202 -0.22 -19.07 6.91
C SER A 202 -1.43 -18.91 7.85
N ARG A 203 -1.66 -19.90 8.73
CA ARG A 203 -2.81 -19.96 9.65
C ARG A 203 -2.53 -19.45 11.07
N SER A 204 -1.29 -19.01 11.34
CA SER A 204 -0.90 -18.46 12.65
C SER A 204 -0.98 -16.93 12.69
#